data_695cb93d97cf5024529a1608197b99a5
#
_entry.id   695cb93d97cf5024529a1608197b99a5
#
_cell.length_a   1.000
_cell.length_b   1.000
_cell.length_c   1.000
_cell.angle_alpha   90.00
_cell.angle_beta   90.00
_cell.angle_gamma   90.00
#
_symmetry.space_group_name_H-M   'P 1'
#
loop_
_entity.id
_entity.type
_entity.pdbx_description
1 polymer ?
#
loop_
_entity_poly.entity_id
_entity_poly.type
_entity_poly.pdbx_seq_one_letter_code
_entity_poly.pdbx_strand_id
1 'polypeptide(L)'
;MPIAGSYRSIDFALSNMTNSHIQKVAVFTQYNAGSLNEHLISSKWWNFGRKQGGLFTFTPSVTAENNFWYRGTADAMAQNLSFLKNSHEPYVVIASGDGVYKMDYNKVLEYHIAKKADFTVVTANVEEKD
;
A
#
# COMPACT_ATOMS: atom_id res chain seq x y z
N MET A 1 1.52 -13.97 3.42
CA MET A 1 1.58 -14.89 4.58
C MET A 1 0.19 -15.02 5.16
N PRO A 2 -0.37 -16.22 5.34
CA PRO A 2 -1.70 -16.38 5.94
C PRO A 2 -1.65 -16.13 7.45
N ILE A 3 -2.69 -15.45 7.95
CA ILE A 3 -2.87 -15.13 9.37
C ILE A 3 -4.31 -15.49 9.74
N ALA A 4 -4.50 -16.16 10.88
CA ALA A 4 -5.82 -16.53 11.40
C ALA A 4 -6.76 -17.18 10.35
N GLY A 5 -6.25 -18.17 9.61
CA GLY A 5 -7.02 -18.95 8.65
C GLY A 5 -7.16 -18.29 7.27
N SER A 6 -8.14 -17.41 7.09
CA SER A 6 -8.47 -16.85 5.77
C SER A 6 -7.79 -15.51 5.44
N TYR A 7 -7.19 -14.85 6.43
CA TYR A 7 -6.59 -13.54 6.23
C TYR A 7 -5.12 -13.65 5.84
N ARG A 8 -4.66 -12.64 5.09
CA ARG A 8 -3.24 -12.41 4.79
C ARG A 8 -2.79 -11.11 5.46
N SER A 9 -1.51 -10.95 5.72
CA SER A 9 -0.97 -9.72 6.35
C SER A 9 -1.39 -8.44 5.62
N ILE A 10 -1.41 -8.46 4.30
CA ILE A 10 -1.83 -7.31 3.48
C ILE A 10 -3.29 -6.89 3.72
N ASP A 11 -4.16 -7.79 4.17
CA ASP A 11 -5.56 -7.49 4.41
C ASP A 11 -5.75 -6.45 5.52
N PHE A 12 -4.83 -6.39 6.46
CA PHE A 12 -4.84 -5.37 7.53
C PHE A 12 -4.56 -3.98 6.96
N ALA A 13 -3.55 -3.84 6.11
CA ALA A 13 -3.25 -2.58 5.43
C ALA A 13 -4.42 -2.12 4.53
N LEU A 14 -4.98 -3.03 3.74
CA LEU A 14 -6.12 -2.75 2.86
C LEU A 14 -7.39 -2.39 3.65
N SER A 15 -7.63 -3.06 4.78
CA SER A 15 -8.74 -2.73 5.67
C SER A 15 -8.58 -1.34 6.28
N ASN A 16 -7.38 -0.98 6.71
CA ASN A 16 -7.09 0.37 7.21
C ASN A 16 -7.33 1.43 6.13
N MET A 17 -6.93 1.16 4.88
CA MET A 17 -7.17 2.05 3.75
C MET A 17 -8.66 2.21 3.45
N THR A 18 -9.41 1.10 3.40
CA THR A 18 -10.86 1.11 3.19
C THR A 18 -11.59 1.87 4.29
N ASN A 19 -11.23 1.61 5.54
CA ASN A 19 -11.83 2.29 6.71
C ASN A 19 -11.47 3.77 6.79
N SER A 20 -10.36 4.17 6.18
CA SER A 20 -9.95 5.57 6.04
C SER A 20 -10.50 6.25 4.77
N HIS A 21 -11.39 5.58 4.03
CA HIS A 21 -12.01 6.06 2.80
C HIS A 21 -11.02 6.37 1.67
N ILE A 22 -9.87 5.71 1.64
CA ILE A 22 -8.93 5.77 0.51
C ILE A 22 -9.53 4.97 -0.65
N GLN A 23 -9.70 5.61 -1.80
CA GLN A 23 -10.39 5.02 -2.94
C GLN A 23 -9.44 4.44 -4.00
N LYS A 24 -8.21 4.91 -4.06
CA LYS A 24 -7.23 4.52 -5.08
C LYS A 24 -6.01 3.92 -4.41
N VAL A 25 -5.78 2.64 -4.62
CA VAL A 25 -4.72 1.88 -3.97
C VAL A 25 -3.87 1.16 -5.00
N ALA A 26 -2.56 1.28 -4.88
CA ALA A 26 -1.59 0.53 -5.66
C ALA A 26 -0.87 -0.48 -4.76
N VAL A 27 -0.80 -1.72 -5.20
CA VAL A 27 -0.04 -2.80 -4.53
C VAL A 27 1.14 -3.18 -5.41
N PHE A 28 2.33 -3.06 -4.88
CA PHE A 28 3.57 -3.49 -5.54
C PHE A 28 3.92 -4.90 -5.09
N THR A 29 4.03 -5.81 -6.05
CA THR A 29 4.29 -7.23 -5.78
C THR A 29 5.53 -7.69 -6.52
N GLN A 30 6.32 -8.57 -5.92
CA GLN A 30 7.55 -9.10 -6.52
C GLN A 30 7.48 -10.61 -6.68
N TYR A 31 7.10 -11.36 -5.63
CA TYR A 31 7.03 -12.81 -5.61
C TYR A 31 5.58 -13.30 -5.50
N ASN A 32 5.29 -14.47 -6.07
CA ASN A 32 3.97 -15.12 -5.98
C ASN A 32 2.79 -14.20 -6.32
N ALA A 33 3.00 -13.32 -7.29
CA ALA A 33 2.00 -12.33 -7.71
C ALA A 33 0.65 -12.99 -8.08
N GLY A 34 0.66 -14.18 -8.68
CA GLY A 34 -0.55 -14.90 -9.05
C GLY A 34 -1.46 -15.18 -7.87
N SER A 35 -0.94 -15.84 -6.83
CA SER A 35 -1.73 -16.16 -5.62
C SER A 35 -2.19 -14.92 -4.86
N LEU A 36 -1.38 -13.86 -4.85
CA LEU A 36 -1.77 -12.59 -4.25
C LEU A 36 -2.85 -11.90 -5.08
N ASN A 37 -2.69 -11.86 -6.40
CA ASN A 37 -3.68 -11.27 -7.30
C ASN A 37 -5.03 -11.98 -7.23
N GLU A 38 -5.05 -13.32 -7.19
CA GLU A 38 -6.27 -14.07 -6.97
C GLU A 38 -6.95 -13.69 -5.65
N HIS A 39 -6.18 -13.58 -4.56
CA HIS A 39 -6.70 -13.15 -3.27
C HIS A 39 -7.26 -11.73 -3.32
N LEU A 40 -6.58 -10.79 -3.95
CA LEU A 40 -7.01 -9.40 -4.07
C LEU A 40 -8.27 -9.25 -4.93
N ILE A 41 -8.39 -10.02 -6.02
CA ILE A 41 -9.55 -10.00 -6.93
C ILE A 41 -10.75 -10.71 -6.29
N SER A 42 -10.54 -11.84 -5.63
CA SER A 42 -11.61 -12.63 -5.01
C SER A 42 -12.21 -11.98 -3.78
N SER A 43 -11.50 -11.06 -3.18
CA SER A 43 -11.91 -10.44 -1.93
C SER A 43 -12.98 -9.38 -2.15
N LYS A 44 -14.17 -9.64 -1.58
CA LYS A 44 -15.31 -8.70 -1.59
C LYS A 44 -15.21 -7.66 -0.48
N TRP A 45 -14.17 -7.71 0.34
CA TRP A 45 -14.06 -6.95 1.58
C TRP A 45 -13.62 -5.50 1.38
N TRP A 46 -12.93 -5.19 0.29
CA TRP A 46 -12.51 -3.83 -0.04
C TRP A 46 -13.16 -3.37 -1.35
N ASN A 47 -13.92 -2.31 -1.24
CA ASN A 47 -14.54 -1.65 -2.39
C ASN A 47 -13.90 -0.27 -2.57
N PHE A 48 -12.83 -0.23 -3.33
CA PHE A 48 -12.15 1.01 -3.68
C PHE A 48 -12.83 1.67 -4.88
N GLY A 49 -14.02 2.20 -4.71
CA GLY A 49 -14.79 3.02 -5.64
C GLY A 49 -14.62 2.77 -7.15
N ARG A 50 -15.66 2.37 -7.82
CA ARG A 50 -15.61 1.96 -9.24
C ARG A 50 -15.49 3.11 -10.25
N LYS A 51 -15.82 4.36 -9.89
CA LYS A 51 -15.86 5.45 -10.87
C LYS A 51 -14.56 6.22 -11.06
N GLN A 52 -13.74 6.37 -10.02
CA GLN A 52 -12.47 7.10 -10.06
C GLN A 52 -11.36 6.47 -9.20
N GLY A 53 -11.64 5.35 -8.57
CA GLY A 53 -10.75 4.63 -7.69
C GLY A 53 -10.46 3.22 -8.19
N GLY A 54 -9.94 2.38 -7.33
CA GLY A 54 -9.72 0.96 -7.58
C GLY A 54 -8.45 0.45 -6.93
N LEU A 55 -8.32 -0.87 -6.94
CA LEU A 55 -7.12 -1.58 -6.53
C LEU A 55 -6.32 -1.95 -7.77
N PHE A 56 -5.09 -1.50 -7.83
CA PHE A 56 -4.15 -1.74 -8.92
C PHE A 56 -2.98 -2.57 -8.40
N THR A 57 -2.57 -3.57 -9.16
CA THR A 57 -1.38 -4.37 -8.83
C THR A 57 -0.29 -4.13 -9.86
N PHE A 58 0.92 -3.89 -9.38
CA PHE A 58 2.10 -3.65 -10.20
C PHE A 58 3.16 -4.69 -9.89
N THR A 59 3.74 -5.23 -10.94
CA THR A 59 4.91 -6.11 -10.89
C THR A 59 6.12 -5.40 -11.50
N PRO A 60 7.35 -5.85 -11.22
CA PRO A 60 8.53 -5.27 -11.85
C PRO A 60 8.43 -5.30 -13.37
N SER A 61 8.77 -4.17 -14.00
CA SER A 61 8.89 -4.10 -15.45
C SER A 61 10.27 -4.55 -15.89
N VAL A 62 10.33 -5.40 -16.91
CA VAL A 62 11.59 -5.75 -17.56
C VAL A 62 12.01 -4.58 -18.43
N THR A 63 13.13 -3.95 -18.09
CA THR A 63 13.77 -2.92 -18.93
C THR A 63 15.16 -3.37 -19.33
N ALA A 64 15.77 -2.70 -20.29
CA ALA A 64 17.14 -3.00 -20.73
C ALA A 64 18.18 -2.90 -19.60
N GLU A 65 17.87 -2.09 -18.58
CA GLU A 65 18.75 -1.82 -17.43
C GLU A 65 18.35 -2.63 -16.17
N ASN A 66 17.17 -3.21 -16.13
CA ASN A 66 16.65 -3.92 -14.97
C ASN A 66 16.08 -5.28 -15.34
N ASN A 67 16.79 -6.32 -14.93
CA ASN A 67 16.42 -7.71 -15.17
C ASN A 67 15.59 -8.29 -14.02
N PHE A 68 14.29 -7.99 -13.92
CA PHE A 68 13.31 -8.81 -13.20
C PHE A 68 12.84 -8.39 -11.80
N TRP A 69 13.53 -7.52 -11.06
CA TRP A 69 13.21 -7.27 -9.64
C TRP A 69 13.20 -5.80 -9.26
N TYR A 70 12.30 -5.42 -8.32
CA TYR A 70 12.50 -4.17 -7.61
C TYR A 70 13.69 -4.30 -6.66
N ARG A 71 14.59 -3.33 -6.67
CA ARG A 71 15.76 -3.29 -5.79
C ARG A 71 15.41 -2.96 -4.33
N GLY A 72 14.16 -2.55 -4.10
CA GLY A 72 13.63 -2.19 -2.80
C GLY A 72 12.31 -1.43 -2.95
N THR A 73 11.72 -1.01 -1.83
CA THR A 73 10.43 -0.32 -1.81
C THR A 73 10.45 1.02 -2.55
N ALA A 74 11.55 1.77 -2.41
CA ALA A 74 11.71 3.05 -3.11
C ALA A 74 11.82 2.85 -4.63
N ASP A 75 12.50 1.82 -5.09
CA ASP A 75 12.60 1.49 -6.51
C ASP A 75 11.25 1.06 -7.09
N ALA A 76 10.47 0.28 -6.35
CA ALA A 76 9.10 -0.07 -6.75
C ALA A 76 8.23 1.16 -6.97
N MET A 77 8.32 2.14 -6.10
CA MET A 77 7.61 3.41 -6.26
C MET A 77 8.15 4.23 -7.43
N ALA A 78 9.46 4.30 -7.60
CA ALA A 78 10.09 5.07 -8.67
C ALA A 78 9.73 4.53 -10.06
N GLN A 79 9.74 3.20 -10.24
CA GLN A 79 9.33 2.57 -11.50
C GLN A 79 7.84 2.82 -11.83
N ASN A 80 7.00 3.05 -10.83
CA ASN A 80 5.57 3.28 -11.00
C ASN A 80 5.14 4.72 -10.69
N LEU A 81 6.08 5.66 -10.72
CA LEU A 81 5.82 7.07 -10.39
C LEU A 81 4.77 7.73 -11.31
N SER A 82 4.65 7.25 -12.54
CA SER A 82 3.62 7.69 -13.49
C SER A 82 2.20 7.46 -12.96
N PHE A 83 1.96 6.35 -12.25
CA PHE A 83 0.67 6.08 -11.61
C PHE A 83 0.33 7.16 -10.56
N LEU A 84 1.29 7.54 -9.73
CA LEU A 84 1.10 8.58 -8.73
C LEU A 84 0.86 9.95 -9.39
N LYS A 85 1.66 10.31 -10.39
CA LYS A 85 1.50 11.58 -11.12
C LYS A 85 0.14 11.67 -11.83
N ASN A 86 -0.31 10.58 -12.45
CA ASN A 86 -1.58 10.53 -13.17
C ASN A 86 -2.79 10.44 -12.24
N SER A 87 -2.59 10.16 -10.96
CA SER A 87 -3.68 10.13 -9.99
C SER A 87 -4.22 11.52 -9.65
N HIS A 88 -3.39 12.56 -9.78
CA HIS A 88 -3.69 13.93 -9.40
C HIS A 88 -4.11 14.11 -7.94
N GLU A 89 -3.78 13.13 -7.08
CA GLU A 89 -4.07 13.21 -5.65
C GLU A 89 -3.00 14.04 -4.93
N PRO A 90 -3.39 14.92 -4.01
CA PRO A 90 -2.44 15.80 -3.32
C PRO A 90 -1.57 15.08 -2.29
N TYR A 91 -2.03 13.94 -1.81
CA TYR A 91 -1.36 13.17 -0.76
C TYR A 91 -1.24 11.70 -1.12
N VAL A 92 -0.20 11.06 -0.62
CA VAL A 92 0.06 9.62 -0.78
C VAL A 92 0.33 9.01 0.58
N VAL A 93 -0.34 7.90 0.89
CA VAL A 93 -0.04 7.05 2.05
C VAL A 93 0.76 5.85 1.57
N ILE A 94 1.89 5.61 2.21
CA ILE A 94 2.73 4.44 1.94
C ILE A 94 2.65 3.52 3.15
N ALA A 95 2.20 2.30 2.95
CA ALA A 95 2.05 1.30 4.00
C ALA A 95 2.74 -0.01 3.58
N SER A 96 3.40 -0.67 4.55
CA SER A 96 3.93 -2.01 4.33
C SER A 96 2.81 -3.04 4.28
N GLY A 97 2.92 -4.00 3.37
CA GLY A 97 1.92 -5.07 3.21
C GLY A 97 2.05 -6.21 4.25
N ASP A 98 3.09 -6.19 5.08
CA ASP A 98 3.33 -7.17 6.14
C ASP A 98 2.98 -6.65 7.56
N GLY A 99 2.64 -5.38 7.67
CA GLY A 99 2.26 -4.77 8.94
C GLY A 99 0.86 -5.20 9.39
N VAL A 100 0.78 -5.77 10.60
CA VAL A 100 -0.48 -6.17 11.24
C VAL A 100 -0.82 -5.16 12.33
N TYR A 101 -1.59 -4.15 11.98
CA TYR A 101 -2.02 -3.09 12.91
C TYR A 101 -3.36 -2.51 12.47
N LYS A 102 -4.01 -1.80 13.37
CA LYS A 102 -5.21 -1.00 13.09
C LYS A 102 -4.86 0.47 13.18
N MET A 103 -5.14 1.22 12.11
CA MET A 103 -4.85 2.66 12.02
C MET A 103 -5.88 3.39 11.19
N ASP A 104 -6.24 4.58 11.63
CA ASP A 104 -7.00 5.55 10.85
C ASP A 104 -6.01 6.52 10.17
N TYR A 105 -5.84 6.38 8.88
CA TYR A 105 -4.92 7.21 8.11
C TYR A 105 -5.39 8.67 7.99
N ASN A 106 -6.68 8.95 8.23
CA ASN A 106 -7.16 10.33 8.25
C ASN A 106 -6.52 11.14 9.37
N LYS A 107 -6.31 10.53 10.54
CA LYS A 107 -5.61 11.19 11.66
C LYS A 107 -4.16 11.53 11.34
N VAL A 108 -3.48 10.64 10.61
CA VAL A 108 -2.11 10.89 10.12
C VAL A 108 -2.11 12.03 9.12
N LEU A 109 -3.08 12.07 8.21
CA LEU A 109 -3.22 13.13 7.22
C LEU A 109 -3.53 14.49 7.88
N GLU A 110 -4.44 14.53 8.84
CA GLU A 110 -4.73 15.75 9.61
C GLU A 110 -3.48 16.30 10.31
N TYR A 111 -2.70 15.43 10.92
CA TYR A 111 -1.42 15.81 11.53
C TYR A 111 -0.44 16.35 10.50
N HIS A 112 -0.29 15.66 9.37
CA HIS A 112 0.58 16.05 8.26
C HIS A 112 0.25 17.46 7.76
N ILE A 113 -1.03 17.73 7.52
CA ILE A 113 -1.53 19.04 7.05
C ILE A 113 -1.30 20.11 8.13
N ALA A 114 -1.64 19.83 9.39
CA ALA A 114 -1.49 20.78 10.50
C ALA A 114 -0.02 21.18 10.71
N LYS A 115 0.91 20.26 10.50
CA LYS A 115 2.36 20.51 10.60
C LYS A 115 2.96 21.12 9.33
N LYS A 116 2.19 21.21 8.25
CA LYS A 116 2.69 21.62 6.92
C LYS A 116 3.93 20.81 6.51
N ALA A 117 3.90 19.52 6.81
CA ALA A 117 5.03 18.63 6.57
C ALA A 117 5.09 18.20 5.11
N ASP A 118 6.31 18.06 4.59
CA ASP A 118 6.53 17.42 3.28
C ASP A 118 6.50 15.90 3.40
N PHE A 119 6.89 15.38 4.58
CA PHE A 119 6.94 13.96 4.88
C PHE A 119 6.60 13.68 6.34
N THR A 120 5.77 12.69 6.61
CA THR A 120 5.38 12.26 7.95
C THR A 120 5.65 10.77 8.11
N VAL A 121 6.43 10.41 9.13
CA VAL A 121 6.72 9.02 9.48
C VAL A 121 5.90 8.63 10.70
N VAL A 122 5.20 7.50 10.60
CA VAL A 122 4.53 6.89 11.73
C VAL A 122 5.47 5.87 12.37
N THR A 123 5.75 6.05 13.65
CA THR A 123 6.62 5.17 14.42
C THR A 123 5.88 4.54 15.59
N ALA A 124 6.32 3.39 16.02
CA ALA A 124 5.87 2.74 17.25
C ALA A 124 7.03 2.71 18.27
N ASN A 125 6.70 2.91 19.53
CA ASN A 125 7.65 2.65 20.59
C ASN A 125 7.79 1.15 20.79
N VAL A 126 9.00 0.66 20.67
CA VAL A 126 9.35 -0.74 20.95
C VAL A 126 10.09 -0.76 22.28
N GLU A 127 9.61 -1.55 23.25
CA GLU A 127 10.40 -1.80 24.44
C GLU A 127 11.66 -2.59 24.06
N GLU A 128 12.82 -2.07 24.42
CA GLU A 128 14.06 -2.83 24.32
C GLU A 128 13.89 -4.09 25.18
N LYS A 129 13.87 -5.25 24.55
CA LYS A 129 14.04 -6.52 25.27
C LYS A 129 15.51 -6.74 25.41
N ASP A 130 15.99 -6.69 26.67
CA ASP A 130 17.31 -7.16 27.09
C ASP A 130 17.56 -8.62 26.67
#